data_5e3f7596562ff2ffc9e7ad8b5f69462e
#
_entry.id   5e3f7596562ff2ffc9e7ad8b5f69462e
#
_cell.length_a   1.000
_cell.length_b   1.000
_cell.length_c   1.000
_cell.angle_alpha   90.00
_cell.angle_beta   90.00
_cell.angle_gamma   90.00
#
_symmetry.space_group_name_H-M   'P 1'
#
loop_
_entity.id
_entity.type
_entity.pdbx_description
1 polymer ?
#
loop_
_entity_poly.entity_id
_entity_poly.type
_entity_poly.pdbx_seq_one_letter_code
_entity_poly.pdbx_strand_id
1 'polypeptide(L)'
;MKWLFMVAALAVMSVHSAHATDLGCVSTTFNALSPNDKVCVSAFDDPQVPGIACHISQARKGGWGQPFGLNEDPSNFSISCRQNAPIDVDLSKLAENEEVFSEKTSIFFKTTRIYRMVDKSRNTIVYLAISTKIINGSPENAISTVPIMPWPH
;
A
#
# COMPACT_ATOMS: atom_id res chain seq x y z
N MET A 1 43.31 28.63 24.42
CA MET A 1 42.27 28.51 23.35
C MET A 1 41.93 27.06 23.21
N LYS A 2 40.75 26.61 23.77
CA LYS A 2 40.24 25.25 23.67
C LYS A 2 39.14 25.27 22.63
N TRP A 3 39.36 24.62 21.49
CA TRP A 3 38.35 24.43 20.43
C TRP A 3 37.49 23.22 20.79
N LEU A 4 36.23 23.47 21.15
CA LEU A 4 35.20 22.42 21.26
C LEU A 4 34.68 22.12 19.85
N PHE A 5 34.97 20.94 19.33
CA PHE A 5 34.29 20.41 18.16
C PHE A 5 32.93 19.84 18.59
N MET A 6 31.87 20.53 18.20
CA MET A 6 30.50 20.09 18.39
C MET A 6 30.16 19.15 17.21
N VAL A 7 30.19 17.85 17.45
CA VAL A 7 29.76 16.85 16.47
C VAL A 7 28.23 16.80 16.52
N ALA A 8 27.58 17.37 15.51
CA ALA A 8 26.14 17.25 15.32
C ALA A 8 25.84 15.83 14.77
N ALA A 9 25.27 14.96 15.60
CA ALA A 9 24.77 13.68 15.18
C ALA A 9 23.48 13.88 14.34
N LEU A 10 23.57 13.74 13.03
CA LEU A 10 22.40 13.61 12.16
C LEU A 10 21.76 12.25 12.42
N ALA A 11 20.60 12.25 13.07
CA ALA A 11 19.74 11.09 13.14
C ALA A 11 19.12 10.85 11.76
N VAL A 12 19.64 9.86 11.04
CA VAL A 12 19.04 9.39 9.79
C VAL A 12 17.76 8.63 10.16
N MET A 13 16.60 9.26 9.97
CA MET A 13 15.31 8.59 10.04
C MET A 13 15.20 7.64 8.84
N SER A 14 15.36 6.34 9.09
CA SER A 14 15.13 5.31 8.08
C SER A 14 13.64 5.24 7.77
N VAL A 15 13.25 5.71 6.60
CA VAL A 15 11.90 5.50 6.08
C VAL A 15 11.80 4.03 5.65
N HIS A 16 11.14 3.20 6.47
CA HIS A 16 10.85 1.82 6.12
C HIS A 16 9.62 1.82 5.22
N SER A 17 9.83 1.68 3.91
CA SER A 17 8.74 1.40 2.97
C SER A 17 8.37 -0.07 3.08
N ALA A 18 7.08 -0.37 3.23
CA ALA A 18 6.58 -1.73 3.17
C ALA A 18 6.84 -2.29 1.76
N HIS A 19 7.37 -3.51 1.69
CA HIS A 19 7.50 -4.27 0.44
C HIS A 19 6.28 -5.14 0.24
N ALA A 20 5.70 -5.10 -0.97
CA ALA A 20 4.63 -6.01 -1.34
C ALA A 20 5.18 -7.39 -1.69
N THR A 21 4.45 -8.43 -1.27
CA THR A 21 4.66 -9.82 -1.68
C THR A 21 3.59 -10.19 -2.70
N ASP A 22 3.99 -10.59 -3.91
CA ASP A 22 3.06 -11.10 -4.90
C ASP A 22 2.51 -12.46 -4.48
N LEU A 23 1.16 -12.58 -4.42
CA LEU A 23 0.48 -13.84 -4.12
C LEU A 23 0.09 -14.59 -5.38
N GLY A 24 -0.10 -13.89 -6.50
CA GLY A 24 -0.42 -14.47 -7.79
C GLY A 24 -1.46 -13.67 -8.58
N CYS A 25 -1.75 -14.18 -9.78
CA CYS A 25 -2.68 -13.55 -10.71
C CYS A 25 -3.64 -14.58 -11.30
N VAL A 26 -4.87 -14.13 -11.59
CA VAL A 26 -5.89 -14.89 -12.32
C VAL A 26 -6.15 -14.20 -13.66
N SER A 27 -6.03 -14.95 -14.75
CA SER A 27 -6.37 -14.45 -16.10
C SER A 27 -7.88 -14.22 -16.21
N THR A 28 -8.24 -13.06 -16.77
CA THR A 28 -9.65 -12.66 -16.96
C THR A 28 -10.08 -12.72 -18.42
N THR A 29 -9.12 -12.85 -19.35
CA THR A 29 -9.37 -13.01 -20.79
C THR A 29 -8.55 -14.18 -21.32
N PHE A 30 -8.93 -14.67 -22.50
CA PHE A 30 -8.14 -15.64 -23.26
C PHE A 30 -7.76 -15.03 -24.62
N ASN A 31 -6.49 -14.78 -24.82
CA ASN A 31 -5.93 -14.30 -26.08
C ASN A 31 -4.93 -15.35 -26.60
N ALA A 32 -5.19 -15.91 -27.80
CA ALA A 32 -4.35 -16.95 -28.38
C ALA A 32 -2.96 -16.44 -28.80
N LEU A 33 -2.81 -15.15 -29.09
CA LEU A 33 -1.61 -14.55 -29.71
C LEU A 33 -0.97 -13.45 -28.85
N SER A 34 -1.51 -13.14 -27.69
CA SER A 34 -0.95 -12.11 -26.79
C SER A 34 -1.17 -12.48 -25.33
N PRO A 35 -0.38 -11.90 -24.39
CA PRO A 35 -0.64 -12.06 -22.96
C PRO A 35 -2.05 -11.65 -22.58
N ASN A 36 -2.68 -12.39 -21.66
CA ASN A 36 -4.05 -12.16 -21.18
C ASN A 36 -4.12 -10.99 -20.20
N ASP A 37 -5.27 -10.34 -20.16
CA ASP A 37 -5.64 -9.51 -19.01
C ASP A 37 -5.78 -10.38 -17.77
N LYS A 38 -5.44 -9.82 -16.62
CA LYS A 38 -5.40 -10.55 -15.35
C LYS A 38 -5.72 -9.64 -14.17
N VAL A 39 -6.16 -10.25 -13.08
CA VAL A 39 -6.22 -9.60 -11.77
C VAL A 39 -5.15 -10.23 -10.90
N CYS A 40 -4.29 -9.42 -10.34
CA CYS A 40 -3.19 -9.83 -9.47
C CYS A 40 -3.46 -9.41 -8.03
N VAL A 41 -3.02 -10.24 -7.08
CA VAL A 41 -3.13 -9.96 -5.66
C VAL A 41 -1.74 -9.90 -5.07
N SER A 42 -1.48 -8.85 -4.31
CA SER A 42 -0.27 -8.69 -3.49
C SER A 42 -0.65 -8.40 -2.04
N ALA A 43 0.27 -8.69 -1.12
CA ALA A 43 0.12 -8.42 0.30
C ALA A 43 1.25 -7.53 0.80
N PHE A 44 0.96 -6.69 1.78
CA PHE A 44 1.96 -5.97 2.55
C PHE A 44 1.56 -5.89 4.02
N ASP A 45 2.56 -5.78 4.91
CA ASP A 45 2.38 -5.54 6.33
C ASP A 45 2.59 -4.07 6.65
N ASP A 46 1.83 -3.52 7.60
CA ASP A 46 2.06 -2.15 8.06
C ASP A 46 3.39 -2.10 8.84
N PRO A 47 4.38 -1.32 8.39
CA PRO A 47 5.71 -1.31 9.00
C PRO A 47 5.75 -0.72 10.41
N GLN A 48 4.73 0.06 10.80
CA GLN A 48 4.65 0.70 12.12
C GLN A 48 3.58 0.08 13.02
N VAL A 49 2.73 -0.78 12.48
CA VAL A 49 1.71 -1.50 13.24
C VAL A 49 1.84 -3.00 12.97
N PRO A 50 2.88 -3.65 13.55
CA PRO A 50 3.01 -5.10 13.45
C PRO A 50 1.72 -5.78 13.91
N GLY A 51 1.28 -6.78 13.15
CA GLY A 51 0.02 -7.47 13.40
C GLY A 51 -1.14 -7.00 12.52
N ILE A 52 -0.89 -6.12 11.53
CA ILE A 52 -1.84 -5.84 10.46
C ILE A 52 -1.24 -6.21 9.11
N ALA A 53 -1.96 -7.04 8.37
CA ALA A 53 -1.67 -7.37 6.98
C ALA A 53 -2.77 -6.83 6.05
N CYS A 54 -2.37 -6.27 4.92
CA CYS A 54 -3.24 -5.76 3.88
C CYS A 54 -3.04 -6.55 2.59
N HIS A 55 -4.13 -6.83 1.90
CA HIS A 55 -4.15 -7.43 0.57
C HIS A 55 -4.73 -6.44 -0.42
N ILE A 56 -4.08 -6.30 -1.57
CA ILE A 56 -4.50 -5.44 -2.66
C ILE A 56 -4.74 -6.31 -3.88
N SER A 57 -5.89 -6.15 -4.53
CA SER A 57 -6.11 -6.70 -5.86
C SER A 57 -6.07 -5.59 -6.89
N GLN A 58 -5.39 -5.84 -8.01
CA GLN A 58 -5.24 -4.89 -9.10
C GLN A 58 -5.47 -5.57 -10.45
N ALA A 59 -6.25 -4.92 -11.30
CA ALA A 59 -6.39 -5.34 -12.68
C ALA A 59 -5.13 -4.92 -13.47
N ARG A 60 -4.60 -5.84 -14.28
CA ARG A 60 -3.47 -5.61 -15.17
C ARG A 60 -3.84 -6.01 -16.59
N LYS A 61 -3.62 -5.11 -17.55
CA LYS A 61 -3.85 -5.39 -18.97
C LYS A 61 -2.75 -6.28 -19.52
N GLY A 62 -3.14 -7.26 -20.35
CA GLY A 62 -2.24 -8.04 -21.16
C GLY A 62 -1.79 -7.30 -22.43
N GLY A 63 -1.24 -8.04 -23.38
CA GLY A 63 -0.76 -7.54 -24.66
C GLY A 63 0.74 -7.38 -24.74
N TRP A 64 1.26 -7.25 -25.97
CA TRP A 64 2.70 -7.20 -26.25
C TRP A 64 3.40 -5.91 -25.75
N GLY A 65 2.65 -4.87 -25.45
CA GLY A 65 3.17 -3.63 -24.87
C GLY A 65 3.54 -3.72 -23.38
N GLN A 66 3.09 -4.75 -22.66
CA GLN A 66 3.32 -4.94 -21.23
C GLN A 66 4.81 -4.95 -20.84
N PRO A 67 5.69 -5.71 -21.52
CA PRO A 67 7.12 -5.75 -21.17
C PRO A 67 7.81 -4.39 -21.32
N PHE A 68 7.25 -3.50 -22.14
CA PHE A 68 7.78 -2.15 -22.38
C PHE A 68 7.03 -1.08 -21.59
N GLY A 69 6.05 -1.45 -20.73
CA GLY A 69 5.24 -0.51 -19.97
C GLY A 69 4.33 0.39 -20.81
N LEU A 70 4.06 0.01 -22.07
CA LEU A 70 3.24 0.79 -22.99
C LEU A 70 1.75 0.58 -22.81
N ASN A 71 1.33 -0.53 -22.19
CA ASN A 71 -0.06 -0.80 -21.87
C ASN A 71 -0.40 -0.18 -20.52
N GLU A 72 -1.39 0.67 -20.49
CA GLU A 72 -1.87 1.29 -19.27
C GLU A 72 -2.74 0.32 -18.48
N ASP A 73 -2.31 -0.03 -17.26
CA ASP A 73 -3.13 -0.83 -16.35
C ASP A 73 -4.34 -0.04 -15.88
N PRO A 74 -5.51 -0.68 -15.73
CA PRO A 74 -6.70 -0.03 -15.15
C PRO A 74 -6.40 0.52 -13.77
N SER A 75 -7.05 1.63 -13.42
CA SER A 75 -6.91 2.22 -12.07
C SER A 75 -7.65 1.42 -11.01
N ASN A 76 -8.45 0.43 -11.41
CA ASN A 76 -9.30 -0.33 -10.51
C ASN A 76 -8.46 -1.22 -9.60
N PHE A 77 -8.65 -1.05 -8.32
CA PHE A 77 -8.06 -1.86 -7.27
C PHE A 77 -9.04 -2.01 -6.11
N SER A 78 -8.78 -2.97 -5.24
CA SER A 78 -9.43 -3.06 -3.94
C SER A 78 -8.40 -3.33 -2.85
N ILE A 79 -8.75 -2.98 -1.61
CA ILE A 79 -7.91 -3.21 -0.43
C ILE A 79 -8.71 -3.91 0.65
N SER A 80 -8.09 -4.88 1.32
CA SER A 80 -8.62 -5.54 2.52
C SER A 80 -7.51 -5.70 3.53
N CYS A 81 -7.65 -5.08 4.69
CA CYS A 81 -6.69 -5.17 5.79
C CYS A 81 -7.30 -5.88 6.97
N ARG A 82 -6.50 -6.66 7.71
CA ARG A 82 -6.94 -7.40 8.89
C ARG A 82 -5.86 -7.44 9.96
N GLN A 83 -6.31 -7.44 11.20
CA GLN A 83 -5.45 -7.84 12.31
C GLN A 83 -5.17 -9.34 12.21
N ASN A 84 -3.90 -9.74 12.19
CA ASN A 84 -3.42 -11.13 12.10
C ASN A 84 -2.51 -11.54 13.26
N ALA A 85 -2.21 -10.60 14.16
CA ALA A 85 -1.43 -10.84 15.37
C ALA A 85 -1.81 -9.83 16.48
N PRO A 86 -1.35 -10.00 17.73
CA PRO A 86 -1.49 -8.98 18.76
C PRO A 86 -0.94 -7.64 18.29
N ILE A 87 -1.65 -6.56 18.59
CA ILE A 87 -1.18 -5.21 18.30
C ILE A 87 -0.84 -4.53 19.63
N ASP A 88 0.43 -4.29 19.85
CA ASP A 88 0.98 -3.62 21.03
C ASP A 88 1.57 -2.26 20.61
N VAL A 89 0.74 -1.43 19.97
CA VAL A 89 1.11 -0.10 19.53
C VAL A 89 0.18 0.93 20.15
N ASP A 90 0.79 1.95 20.76
CA ASP A 90 0.04 3.09 21.26
C ASP A 90 -0.47 3.95 20.08
N LEU A 91 -1.76 3.84 19.78
CA LEU A 91 -2.39 4.57 18.68
C LEU A 91 -2.25 6.09 18.82
N SER A 92 -2.02 6.61 20.03
CA SER A 92 -1.86 8.05 20.26
C SER A 92 -0.54 8.58 19.70
N LYS A 93 0.45 7.71 19.54
CA LYS A 93 1.79 8.04 19.02
C LYS A 93 1.91 7.89 17.51
N LEU A 94 0.93 7.27 16.85
CA LEU A 94 0.90 7.18 15.40
C LEU A 94 0.53 8.54 14.78
N ALA A 95 1.13 8.84 13.64
CA ALA A 95 0.72 10.00 12.86
C ALA A 95 -0.75 9.88 12.42
N GLU A 96 -1.46 11.00 12.42
CA GLU A 96 -2.89 11.03 12.06
C GLU A 96 -3.15 10.63 10.61
N ASN A 97 -2.17 10.86 9.74
CA ASN A 97 -2.20 10.49 8.32
C ASN A 97 -0.78 10.23 7.85
N GLU A 98 -0.48 8.99 7.44
CA GLU A 98 0.85 8.59 7.00
C GLU A 98 0.79 7.66 5.79
N GLU A 99 1.62 7.92 4.79
CA GLU A 99 1.79 7.00 3.66
C GLU A 99 2.60 5.79 4.13
N VAL A 100 1.97 4.62 4.17
CA VAL A 100 2.58 3.37 4.64
C VAL A 100 3.01 2.45 3.50
N PHE A 101 2.49 2.69 2.30
CA PHE A 101 2.80 1.89 1.13
C PHE A 101 2.65 2.69 -0.16
N SER A 102 3.56 2.46 -1.12
CA SER A 102 3.49 3.05 -2.46
C SER A 102 4.03 2.06 -3.49
N GLU A 103 3.23 1.77 -4.51
CA GLU A 103 3.61 0.90 -5.62
C GLU A 103 3.41 1.61 -6.96
N LYS A 104 4.46 1.62 -7.78
CA LYS A 104 4.37 2.09 -9.17
C LYS A 104 3.81 0.97 -10.03
N THR A 105 2.59 1.15 -10.52
CA THR A 105 1.90 0.18 -11.39
C THR A 105 2.10 0.41 -12.87
N SER A 106 2.69 1.54 -13.27
CA SER A 106 3.11 1.79 -14.66
C SER A 106 4.36 2.67 -14.72
N ILE A 107 5.15 2.52 -15.81
CA ILE A 107 6.39 3.29 -16.02
C ILE A 107 6.09 4.79 -16.20
N PHE A 108 4.90 5.15 -16.64
CA PHE A 108 4.68 6.50 -17.09
C PHE A 108 3.88 7.40 -16.17
N PHE A 109 2.93 6.95 -15.33
CA PHE A 109 2.13 7.95 -14.57
C PHE A 109 1.23 7.39 -13.45
N LYS A 110 1.29 6.12 -13.10
CA LYS A 110 0.33 5.56 -12.16
C LYS A 110 1.02 4.99 -10.92
N THR A 111 0.68 5.52 -9.77
CA THR A 111 1.13 5.02 -8.48
C THR A 111 -0.11 4.77 -7.62
N THR A 112 -0.19 3.61 -7.01
CA THR A 112 -1.14 3.36 -5.92
C THR A 112 -0.45 3.68 -4.62
N ARG A 113 -1.04 4.56 -3.81
CA ARG A 113 -0.55 4.96 -2.49
C ARG A 113 -1.55 4.54 -1.45
N ILE A 114 -1.06 4.09 -0.31
CA ILE A 114 -1.91 3.73 0.81
C ILE A 114 -1.51 4.56 2.01
N TYR A 115 -2.50 5.24 2.56
CA TYR A 115 -2.40 6.07 3.74
C TYR A 115 -3.05 5.37 4.91
N ARG A 116 -2.39 5.37 6.06
CA ARG A 116 -2.95 4.97 7.33
C ARG A 116 -3.48 6.19 8.05
N MET A 117 -4.69 6.09 8.57
CA MET A 117 -5.35 7.06 9.44
C MET A 117 -5.77 6.37 10.74
N VAL A 118 -5.83 7.11 11.84
CA VAL A 118 -6.20 6.56 13.14
C VAL A 118 -7.51 7.18 13.61
N ASP A 119 -8.57 6.37 13.72
CA ASP A 119 -9.81 6.73 14.40
C ASP A 119 -9.71 6.33 15.88
N LYS A 120 -9.15 7.25 16.69
CA LYS A 120 -8.94 7.02 18.13
C LYS A 120 -10.24 6.78 18.87
N SER A 121 -11.33 7.42 18.45
CA SER A 121 -12.63 7.32 19.11
C SER A 121 -13.26 5.93 18.98
N ARG A 122 -12.90 5.20 17.90
CA ARG A 122 -13.41 3.86 17.63
C ARG A 122 -12.34 2.78 17.75
N ASN A 123 -11.17 3.12 18.29
CA ASN A 123 -10.03 2.19 18.38
C ASN A 123 -9.77 1.44 17.06
N THR A 124 -9.75 2.18 15.94
CA THR A 124 -9.74 1.62 14.60
C THR A 124 -8.64 2.28 13.77
N ILE A 125 -7.92 1.46 13.00
CA ILE A 125 -7.01 1.93 11.96
C ILE A 125 -7.73 1.87 10.61
N VAL A 126 -7.59 2.93 9.84
CA VAL A 126 -8.20 3.08 8.52
C VAL A 126 -7.10 3.15 7.47
N TYR A 127 -7.18 2.30 6.46
CA TYR A 127 -6.30 2.31 5.31
C TYR A 127 -7.04 2.85 4.10
N LEU A 128 -6.57 3.95 3.55
CA LEU A 128 -7.09 4.59 2.34
C LEU A 128 -6.11 4.37 1.20
N ALA A 129 -6.51 3.59 0.22
CA ALA A 129 -5.76 3.42 -1.03
C ALA A 129 -6.24 4.42 -2.08
N ILE A 130 -5.32 5.09 -2.75
CA ILE A 130 -5.60 6.11 -3.77
C ILE A 130 -4.72 5.86 -5.00
N SER A 131 -5.32 5.90 -6.20
CA SER A 131 -4.58 5.96 -7.45
C SER A 131 -4.20 7.41 -7.77
N THR A 132 -2.96 7.65 -8.19
CA THR A 132 -2.55 9.00 -8.66
C THR A 132 -3.16 9.39 -9.99
N LYS A 133 -3.75 8.45 -10.73
CA LYS A 133 -4.47 8.74 -11.97
C LYS A 133 -5.86 9.28 -11.68
N ILE A 134 -6.16 10.43 -12.26
CA ILE A 134 -7.49 11.03 -12.19
C ILE A 134 -8.34 10.48 -13.33
N ILE A 135 -9.50 9.90 -12.99
CA ILE A 135 -10.49 9.42 -13.92
C ILE A 135 -11.77 10.25 -13.72
N ASN A 136 -12.28 10.83 -14.79
CA ASN A 136 -13.50 11.66 -14.73
C ASN A 136 -13.48 12.75 -13.63
N GLY A 137 -12.31 13.38 -13.41
CA GLY A 137 -12.14 14.44 -12.42
C GLY A 137 -11.92 13.99 -10.98
N SER A 138 -11.83 12.68 -10.72
CA SER A 138 -11.64 12.11 -9.38
C SER A 138 -10.62 10.96 -9.40
N PRO A 139 -9.75 10.82 -8.38
CA PRO A 139 -8.90 9.63 -8.24
C PRO A 139 -9.74 8.43 -7.80
N GLU A 140 -9.41 7.25 -8.35
CA GLU A 140 -9.92 5.99 -7.83
C GLU A 140 -9.44 5.79 -6.39
N ASN A 141 -10.32 5.37 -5.50
CA ASN A 141 -9.98 5.14 -4.10
C ASN A 141 -10.76 3.96 -3.52
N ALA A 142 -10.18 3.36 -2.48
CA ALA A 142 -10.79 2.28 -1.72
C ALA A 142 -10.36 2.39 -0.26
N ILE A 143 -11.21 1.92 0.64
CA ILE A 143 -10.98 2.00 2.09
C ILE A 143 -11.07 0.61 2.72
N SER A 144 -10.21 0.36 3.72
CA SER A 144 -10.32 -0.79 4.62
C SER A 144 -10.15 -0.33 6.06
N THR A 145 -10.99 -0.83 6.97
CA THR A 145 -10.95 -0.49 8.39
C THR A 145 -10.61 -1.70 9.22
N VAL A 146 -9.70 -1.53 10.18
CA VAL A 146 -9.24 -2.59 11.08
C VAL A 146 -9.50 -2.14 12.52
N PRO A 147 -10.58 -2.58 13.16
CA PRO A 147 -10.76 -2.39 14.59
C PRO A 147 -9.69 -3.18 15.35
N ILE A 148 -9.06 -2.53 16.34
CA ILE A 148 -8.06 -3.17 17.16
C ILE A 148 -8.77 -3.98 18.24
N MET A 149 -8.67 -5.29 18.12
CA MET A 149 -9.34 -6.23 19.02
C MET A 149 -8.32 -6.92 19.92
N PRO A 150 -8.71 -7.33 21.14
CA PRO A 150 -7.92 -8.23 21.97
C PRO A 150 -7.59 -9.49 21.16
N TRP A 151 -6.32 -9.90 21.20
CA TRP A 151 -5.87 -11.11 20.50
C TRP A 151 -5.96 -12.30 21.47
N PRO A 152 -6.64 -13.40 21.11
CA PRO A 152 -6.67 -14.58 21.95
C PRO A 152 -5.25 -15.20 22.07
N HIS A 153 -4.87 -15.57 23.28
CA HIS A 153 -3.61 -16.24 23.59
C HIS A 153 -3.75 -17.73 23.38
#